data_99d143eb77fc3e7fdcb137949b219303
#
_entry.id   99d143eb77fc3e7fdcb137949b219303
#
_cell.length_a   1.000
_cell.length_b   1.000
_cell.length_c   1.000
_cell.angle_alpha   90.00
_cell.angle_beta   90.00
_cell.angle_gamma   90.00
#
_symmetry.space_group_name_H-M   'P 1'
#
loop_
_entity.id
_entity.type
_entity.pdbx_description
1 polymer ?
#
loop_
_entity_poly.entity_id
_entity_poly.type
_entity_poly.pdbx_seq_one_letter_code
_entity_poly.pdbx_strand_id
1 'polypeptide(L)'
;MKKEIPMQSFTRRFLAACAFSGVVASSSVLANDHPTIRAMSGAEPVKQLVASKSALVVIDFQNEYFTGKMPISDGAAALAKTRELINFADNHKMPVYHVQHVAPAGSAVFAIDAETVKFHKDMQPRAQDVVLQKSTVSVFGSTDLNEQLKKAGIDTLIISGLMTHACVAGAARDAAPLGYNVIVASDASATRTITRVNGQTIDKDALHQSALAEVEDTFGDVMTTAQITELPVR
;
A
#
# COMPACT_ATOMS: atom_id res chain seq x y z
N MET A 1 -43.63 -19.90 91.50
CA MET A 1 -42.27 -20.36 91.17
C MET A 1 -42.12 -20.17 89.68
N LYS A 2 -41.46 -19.11 89.23
CA LYS A 2 -41.18 -18.79 87.84
C LYS A 2 -39.70 -19.14 87.61
N LYS A 3 -39.42 -20.03 86.70
CA LYS A 3 -38.10 -20.36 86.22
C LYS A 3 -37.67 -19.40 85.09
N GLU A 4 -36.61 -18.63 85.36
CA GLU A 4 -35.97 -17.84 84.33
C GLU A 4 -35.04 -18.73 83.45
N ILE A 5 -35.07 -18.48 82.18
CA ILE A 5 -34.21 -19.17 81.18
C ILE A 5 -33.16 -18.13 80.73
N PRO A 6 -31.87 -18.42 80.74
CA PRO A 6 -30.85 -17.45 80.33
C PRO A 6 -30.76 -17.31 78.78
N MET A 7 -30.66 -16.08 78.37
CA MET A 7 -30.54 -15.62 77.01
C MET A 7 -29.11 -15.78 76.55
N GLN A 8 -28.90 -16.67 75.54
CA GLN A 8 -27.60 -16.81 74.87
C GLN A 8 -27.36 -15.69 73.90
N SER A 9 -26.19 -15.05 74.08
CA SER A 9 -25.67 -14.03 73.20
C SER A 9 -25.20 -14.61 71.87
N PHE A 10 -25.85 -14.23 70.75
CA PHE A 10 -25.40 -14.52 69.38
C PHE A 10 -24.47 -13.41 68.88
N THR A 11 -23.16 -13.72 68.86
CA THR A 11 -22.17 -12.87 68.26
C THR A 11 -22.27 -12.97 66.72
N ARG A 12 -22.81 -11.92 66.06
CA ARG A 12 -22.81 -11.79 64.62
C ARG A 12 -21.42 -11.45 64.13
N ARG A 13 -20.79 -12.43 63.45
CA ARG A 13 -19.60 -12.20 62.63
C ARG A 13 -20.02 -11.51 61.36
N PHE A 14 -19.61 -10.25 61.16
CA PHE A 14 -19.70 -9.53 59.88
C PHE A 14 -18.62 -10.09 58.93
N LEU A 15 -19.02 -10.80 57.89
CA LEU A 15 -18.17 -11.05 56.72
C LEU A 15 -18.17 -9.76 55.88
N ALA A 16 -17.04 -9.10 55.82
CA ALA A 16 -16.79 -8.03 54.86
C ALA A 16 -16.58 -8.67 53.47
N ALA A 17 -17.59 -8.55 52.61
CA ALA A 17 -17.44 -8.86 51.20
C ALA A 17 -16.71 -7.73 50.48
N CYS A 18 -15.44 -7.88 50.16
CA CYS A 18 -14.72 -6.99 49.25
C CYS A 18 -15.27 -7.16 47.83
N ALA A 19 -16.14 -6.25 47.42
CA ALA A 19 -16.53 -6.11 46.05
C ALA A 19 -15.36 -5.53 45.26
N PHE A 20 -14.64 -6.35 44.52
CA PHE A 20 -13.73 -5.89 43.47
C PHE A 20 -14.56 -5.35 42.31
N SER A 21 -14.77 -4.03 42.31
CA SER A 21 -15.27 -3.33 41.12
C SER A 21 -14.17 -3.28 40.09
N GLY A 22 -14.15 -4.26 39.18
CA GLY A 22 -13.34 -4.21 37.97
C GLY A 22 -13.79 -3.04 37.12
N VAL A 23 -13.02 -1.96 37.11
CA VAL A 23 -13.16 -0.90 36.11
C VAL A 23 -12.71 -1.51 34.80
N VAL A 24 -13.66 -1.97 33.99
CA VAL A 24 -13.43 -2.24 32.58
C VAL A 24 -13.21 -0.88 31.96
N ALA A 25 -11.95 -0.51 31.75
CA ALA A 25 -11.59 0.61 30.91
C ALA A 25 -12.03 0.25 29.48
N SER A 26 -13.23 0.64 29.10
CA SER A 26 -13.66 0.68 27.70
C SER A 26 -12.75 1.69 27.02
N SER A 27 -11.70 1.21 26.33
CA SER A 27 -11.00 2.01 25.32
C SER A 27 -12.07 2.41 24.31
N SER A 28 -12.53 3.65 24.40
CA SER A 28 -13.28 4.28 23.32
C SER A 28 -12.36 4.32 22.12
N VAL A 29 -12.47 3.33 21.25
CA VAL A 29 -12.02 3.50 19.86
C VAL A 29 -12.80 4.72 19.39
N LEU A 30 -12.11 5.84 19.17
CA LEU A 30 -12.69 7.01 18.53
C LEU A 30 -13.30 6.48 17.23
N ALA A 31 -14.63 6.49 17.17
CA ALA A 31 -15.32 6.11 15.95
C ALA A 31 -14.81 7.06 14.85
N ASN A 32 -14.21 6.51 13.81
CA ASN A 32 -13.78 7.31 12.67
C ASN A 32 -15.07 7.83 12.01
N ASP A 33 -15.29 9.13 12.04
CA ASP A 33 -16.51 9.75 11.49
C ASP A 33 -16.65 9.54 9.98
N HIS A 34 -15.55 9.21 9.31
CA HIS A 34 -15.49 8.98 7.86
C HIS A 34 -14.65 7.73 7.54
N PRO A 35 -15.15 6.51 7.86
CA PRO A 35 -14.45 5.28 7.57
C PRO A 35 -14.36 5.04 6.05
N THR A 36 -13.31 4.35 5.61
CA THR A 36 -13.17 3.92 4.22
C THR A 36 -14.25 2.91 3.83
N ILE A 37 -14.58 2.81 2.53
CA ILE A 37 -15.51 1.79 1.99
C ILE A 37 -15.00 0.39 2.37
N ARG A 38 -13.69 0.15 2.30
CA ARG A 38 -13.07 -1.12 2.70
C ARG A 38 -13.35 -1.44 4.16
N ALA A 39 -13.16 -0.47 5.07
CA ALA A 39 -13.45 -0.66 6.50
C ALA A 39 -14.95 -0.91 6.76
N MET A 40 -15.83 -0.18 6.09
CA MET A 40 -17.28 -0.41 6.16
C MET A 40 -17.69 -1.80 5.65
N SER A 41 -16.94 -2.34 4.69
CA SER A 41 -17.16 -3.68 4.12
C SER A 41 -16.49 -4.80 4.93
N GLY A 42 -15.83 -4.48 6.05
CA GLY A 42 -15.14 -5.44 6.90
C GLY A 42 -13.81 -5.95 6.32
N ALA A 43 -13.22 -5.25 5.37
CA ALA A 43 -11.90 -5.60 4.88
C ALA A 43 -10.84 -5.31 5.95
N GLU A 44 -9.98 -6.30 6.20
CA GLU A 44 -8.87 -6.17 7.15
C GLU A 44 -7.60 -5.79 6.40
N PRO A 45 -6.77 -4.89 6.95
CA PRO A 45 -5.46 -4.60 6.40
C PRO A 45 -4.56 -5.84 6.37
N VAL A 46 -3.62 -5.88 5.44
CA VAL A 46 -2.58 -6.92 5.39
C VAL A 46 -1.70 -6.82 6.64
N LYS A 47 -1.67 -7.88 7.44
CA LYS A 47 -0.94 -7.94 8.72
C LYS A 47 0.33 -8.80 8.63
N GLN A 48 0.49 -9.55 7.55
CA GLN A 48 1.65 -10.40 7.27
C GLN A 48 1.76 -10.66 5.76
N LEU A 49 2.95 -10.95 5.31
CA LEU A 49 3.22 -11.38 3.93
C LEU A 49 3.53 -12.87 3.89
N VAL A 50 3.10 -13.53 2.83
CA VAL A 50 3.55 -14.88 2.49
C VAL A 50 4.51 -14.73 1.32
N ALA A 51 5.80 -14.99 1.54
CA ALA A 51 6.84 -14.71 0.55
C ALA A 51 6.57 -15.35 -0.81
N SER A 52 6.15 -16.62 -0.82
CA SER A 52 5.83 -17.37 -2.04
C SER A 52 4.55 -16.92 -2.76
N LYS A 53 3.77 -16.02 -2.15
CA LYS A 53 2.51 -15.49 -2.67
C LYS A 53 2.52 -13.98 -2.86
N SER A 54 3.64 -13.32 -2.58
CA SER A 54 3.80 -11.89 -2.67
C SER A 54 4.77 -11.52 -3.80
N ALA A 55 4.50 -10.41 -4.48
CA ALA A 55 5.35 -9.85 -5.52
C ALA A 55 5.50 -8.34 -5.35
N LEU A 56 6.66 -7.80 -5.75
CA LEU A 56 6.90 -6.37 -5.86
C LEU A 56 6.72 -5.95 -7.33
N VAL A 57 5.87 -4.94 -7.57
CA VAL A 57 5.66 -4.31 -8.87
C VAL A 57 6.23 -2.91 -8.84
N VAL A 58 7.27 -2.68 -9.64
CA VAL A 58 8.04 -1.43 -9.72
C VAL A 58 7.66 -0.72 -11.02
N ILE A 59 6.91 0.38 -10.90
CA ILE A 59 6.24 1.01 -12.05
C ILE A 59 6.99 2.25 -12.52
N ASP A 60 7.41 2.24 -13.80
CA ASP A 60 7.78 3.38 -14.62
C ASP A 60 8.88 4.30 -14.03
N PHE A 61 9.91 3.77 -13.37
CA PHE A 61 11.08 4.57 -13.00
C PHE A 61 11.96 4.84 -14.23
N GLN A 62 11.43 5.65 -15.16
CA GLN A 62 12.01 5.97 -16.45
C GLN A 62 12.54 7.41 -16.49
N ASN A 63 13.54 7.67 -17.33
CA ASN A 63 14.17 8.99 -17.48
C ASN A 63 13.17 10.10 -17.85
N GLU A 64 12.01 9.78 -18.43
CA GLU A 64 10.94 10.74 -18.72
C GLU A 64 10.52 11.53 -17.48
N TYR A 65 10.54 10.88 -16.31
CA TYR A 65 10.18 11.48 -15.02
C TYR A 65 11.35 12.14 -14.27
N PHE A 66 12.57 12.11 -14.82
CA PHE A 66 13.75 12.72 -14.20
C PHE A 66 14.35 13.81 -15.09
N THR A 67 14.64 13.49 -16.35
CA THR A 67 15.30 14.39 -17.31
C THR A 67 14.45 14.67 -18.54
N GLY A 68 13.27 14.02 -18.65
CA GLY A 68 12.33 14.20 -19.77
C GLY A 68 11.36 15.37 -19.56
N LYS A 69 10.18 15.26 -20.16
CA LYS A 69 9.17 16.35 -20.17
C LYS A 69 8.26 16.37 -18.95
N MET A 70 8.29 15.32 -18.12
CA MET A 70 7.42 15.19 -16.94
C MET A 70 8.24 15.01 -15.65
N PRO A 71 9.17 15.90 -15.32
CA PRO A 71 10.02 15.73 -14.15
C PRO A 71 9.20 15.71 -12.86
N ILE A 72 9.54 14.78 -11.96
CA ILE A 72 8.93 14.59 -10.65
C ILE A 72 9.96 14.96 -9.58
N SER A 73 9.71 16.00 -8.81
CA SER A 73 10.67 16.51 -7.80
C SER A 73 11.02 15.44 -6.76
N ASP A 74 10.04 14.63 -6.36
CA ASP A 74 10.22 13.60 -5.34
C ASP A 74 10.56 12.21 -5.95
N GLY A 75 10.77 12.15 -7.27
CA GLY A 75 11.09 10.92 -7.98
C GLY A 75 12.34 10.21 -7.45
N ALA A 76 13.39 10.97 -7.10
CA ALA A 76 14.61 10.41 -6.54
C ALA A 76 14.40 9.82 -5.13
N ALA A 77 13.56 10.44 -4.29
CA ALA A 77 13.21 9.92 -2.98
C ALA A 77 12.40 8.63 -3.10
N ALA A 78 11.38 8.61 -3.96
CA ALA A 78 10.58 7.42 -4.24
C ALA A 78 11.44 6.27 -4.80
N LEU A 79 12.40 6.58 -5.69
CA LEU A 79 13.36 5.61 -6.21
C LEU A 79 14.21 5.00 -5.09
N ALA A 80 14.71 5.81 -4.17
CA ALA A 80 15.51 5.31 -3.04
C ALA A 80 14.69 4.35 -2.17
N LYS A 81 13.42 4.68 -1.87
CA LYS A 81 12.50 3.84 -1.12
C LYS A 81 12.14 2.55 -1.88
N THR A 82 11.94 2.64 -3.18
CA THR A 82 11.73 1.44 -4.01
C THR A 82 12.92 0.49 -3.96
N ARG A 83 14.15 0.98 -3.91
CA ARG A 83 15.35 0.14 -3.74
C ARG A 83 15.37 -0.58 -2.39
N GLU A 84 14.88 0.06 -1.30
CA GLU A 84 14.70 -0.62 -0.02
C GLU A 84 13.69 -1.78 -0.16
N LEU A 85 12.57 -1.58 -0.87
CA LEU A 85 11.59 -2.64 -1.15
C LEU A 85 12.17 -3.76 -2.03
N ILE A 86 13.00 -3.44 -3.02
CA ILE A 86 13.69 -4.45 -3.84
C ILE A 86 14.61 -5.31 -2.97
N ASN A 87 15.40 -4.69 -2.09
CA ASN A 87 16.25 -5.42 -1.15
C ASN A 87 15.43 -6.31 -0.20
N PHE A 88 14.30 -5.80 0.26
CA PHE A 88 13.37 -6.58 1.08
C PHE A 88 12.79 -7.79 0.30
N ALA A 89 12.36 -7.57 -0.94
CA ALA A 89 11.86 -8.64 -1.81
C ALA A 89 12.93 -9.72 -2.04
N ASP A 90 14.19 -9.33 -2.28
CA ASP A 90 15.31 -10.25 -2.46
C ASP A 90 15.58 -11.10 -1.22
N ASN A 91 15.61 -10.46 -0.05
CA ASN A 91 15.86 -11.16 1.22
C ASN A 91 14.80 -12.23 1.50
N HIS A 92 13.60 -12.05 0.97
CA HIS A 92 12.47 -12.97 1.12
C HIS A 92 12.17 -13.79 -0.13
N LYS A 93 12.98 -13.67 -1.21
CA LYS A 93 12.80 -14.37 -2.49
C LYS A 93 11.45 -14.10 -3.15
N MET A 94 10.93 -12.90 -2.98
CA MET A 94 9.73 -12.43 -3.70
C MET A 94 10.13 -12.00 -5.11
N PRO A 95 9.37 -12.34 -6.15
CA PRO A 95 9.65 -11.86 -7.50
C PRO A 95 9.44 -10.36 -7.63
N VAL A 96 10.29 -9.72 -8.46
CA VAL A 96 10.22 -8.30 -8.79
C VAL A 96 9.87 -8.14 -10.26
N TYR A 97 8.82 -7.37 -10.51
CA TYR A 97 8.34 -7.02 -11.85
C TYR A 97 8.60 -5.54 -12.11
N HIS A 98 9.49 -5.23 -13.04
CA HIS A 98 9.71 -3.87 -13.52
C HIS A 98 8.78 -3.58 -14.69
N VAL A 99 8.08 -2.46 -14.60
CA VAL A 99 7.15 -1.99 -15.64
C VAL A 99 7.75 -0.78 -16.33
N GLN A 100 7.71 -0.79 -17.65
CA GLN A 100 8.15 0.30 -18.52
C GLN A 100 6.98 0.77 -19.37
N HIS A 101 6.60 2.03 -19.26
CA HIS A 101 5.64 2.62 -20.19
C HIS A 101 6.31 2.91 -21.53
N VAL A 102 5.69 2.50 -22.62
CA VAL A 102 6.18 2.75 -23.97
C VAL A 102 5.06 3.32 -24.84
N ALA A 103 5.42 4.26 -25.71
CA ALA A 103 4.55 4.82 -26.74
C ALA A 103 5.20 4.65 -28.13
N PRO A 104 4.44 4.74 -29.22
CA PRO A 104 4.99 4.67 -30.57
C PRO A 104 6.13 5.64 -30.80
N ALA A 105 7.02 5.31 -31.74
CA ALA A 105 8.12 6.19 -32.15
C ALA A 105 7.62 7.58 -32.53
N GLY A 106 8.38 8.61 -32.12
CA GLY A 106 8.02 10.01 -32.34
C GLY A 106 6.93 10.57 -31.43
N SER A 107 6.40 9.79 -30.47
CA SER A 107 5.45 10.27 -29.47
C SER A 107 6.05 11.38 -28.61
N ALA A 108 5.20 12.27 -28.09
CA ALA A 108 5.65 13.43 -27.30
C ALA A 108 6.36 13.02 -26.00
N VAL A 109 5.95 11.90 -25.38
CA VAL A 109 6.51 11.33 -24.16
C VAL A 109 6.57 9.81 -24.30
N PHE A 110 7.50 9.16 -23.62
CA PHE A 110 7.71 7.69 -23.64
C PHE A 110 7.92 7.06 -25.02
N ALA A 111 8.28 7.86 -26.03
CA ALA A 111 8.53 7.32 -27.36
C ALA A 111 9.60 6.23 -27.30
N ILE A 112 9.31 5.07 -27.92
CA ILE A 112 10.19 3.90 -27.85
C ILE A 112 11.60 4.15 -28.42
N ASP A 113 11.73 5.14 -29.30
CA ASP A 113 12.96 5.62 -29.92
C ASP A 113 13.68 6.73 -29.14
N ALA A 114 13.12 7.20 -28.00
CA ALA A 114 13.73 8.26 -27.21
C ALA A 114 14.59 7.72 -26.05
N GLU A 115 15.65 8.48 -25.67
CA GLU A 115 16.46 8.13 -24.50
C GLU A 115 15.66 8.23 -23.17
N THR A 116 14.62 9.06 -23.13
CA THR A 116 13.81 9.29 -21.95
C THR A 116 12.88 8.11 -21.61
N VAL A 117 12.61 7.19 -22.54
CA VAL A 117 11.84 5.97 -22.30
C VAL A 117 12.62 4.95 -21.45
N LYS A 118 13.93 5.01 -21.46
CA LYS A 118 14.78 4.07 -20.72
C LYS A 118 14.60 4.18 -19.22
N PHE A 119 14.78 3.07 -18.54
CA PHE A 119 14.83 3.07 -17.07
C PHE A 119 15.90 4.02 -16.54
N HIS A 120 15.63 4.65 -15.41
CA HIS A 120 16.62 5.46 -14.70
C HIS A 120 17.87 4.63 -14.37
N LYS A 121 19.06 5.23 -14.47
CA LYS A 121 20.34 4.52 -14.26
C LYS A 121 20.44 3.76 -12.92
N ASP A 122 19.78 4.28 -11.87
CA ASP A 122 19.79 3.69 -10.53
C ASP A 122 18.58 2.75 -10.27
N MET A 123 17.77 2.46 -11.31
CA MET A 123 16.61 1.55 -11.25
C MET A 123 16.60 0.61 -12.47
N GLN A 124 17.76 0.11 -12.85
CA GLN A 124 17.87 -0.87 -13.92
C GLN A 124 17.34 -2.24 -13.45
N PRO A 125 16.49 -2.92 -14.21
CA PRO A 125 16.12 -4.31 -13.95
C PRO A 125 17.34 -5.20 -13.91
N ARG A 126 17.34 -6.17 -13.00
CA ARG A 126 18.43 -7.15 -12.87
C ARG A 126 18.09 -8.42 -13.67
N ALA A 127 19.05 -9.31 -13.86
CA ALA A 127 18.86 -10.52 -14.67
C ALA A 127 17.73 -11.45 -14.17
N GLN A 128 17.44 -11.42 -12.86
CA GLN A 128 16.35 -12.21 -12.27
C GLN A 128 14.99 -11.49 -12.29
N ASP A 129 14.95 -10.19 -12.58
CA ASP A 129 13.71 -9.42 -12.58
C ASP A 129 12.93 -9.64 -13.88
N VAL A 130 11.62 -9.59 -13.77
CA VAL A 130 10.73 -9.61 -14.94
C VAL A 130 10.55 -8.17 -15.44
N VAL A 131 10.64 -7.98 -16.75
CA VAL A 131 10.40 -6.69 -17.39
C VAL A 131 9.15 -6.76 -18.26
N LEU A 132 8.21 -5.85 -18.03
CA LEU A 132 6.97 -5.72 -18.78
C LEU A 132 6.91 -4.35 -19.44
N GLN A 133 6.56 -4.32 -20.74
CA GLN A 133 6.29 -3.08 -21.46
C GLN A 133 4.78 -2.88 -21.58
N LYS A 134 4.27 -1.77 -21.07
CA LYS A 134 2.86 -1.38 -21.17
C LYS A 134 2.67 -0.16 -22.06
N SER A 135 1.50 -0.06 -22.68
CA SER A 135 1.06 1.11 -23.45
C SER A 135 -0.16 1.81 -22.87
N THR A 136 -0.74 1.25 -21.81
CA THR A 136 -1.88 1.83 -21.08
C THR A 136 -1.44 2.36 -19.72
N VAL A 137 -2.29 3.15 -19.05
CA VAL A 137 -2.01 3.68 -17.71
C VAL A 137 -1.77 2.55 -16.72
N SER A 138 -2.68 1.59 -16.65
CA SER A 138 -2.51 0.39 -15.82
C SER A 138 -1.66 -0.65 -16.54
N VAL A 139 -0.78 -1.32 -15.82
CA VAL A 139 0.01 -2.45 -16.34
C VAL A 139 -0.89 -3.63 -16.73
N PHE A 140 -2.02 -3.81 -16.08
CA PHE A 140 -2.94 -4.92 -16.38
C PHE A 140 -3.68 -4.74 -17.70
N GLY A 141 -3.80 -3.52 -18.22
CA GLY A 141 -4.56 -3.23 -19.44
C GLY A 141 -3.88 -3.59 -20.74
N SER A 142 -2.55 -3.81 -20.75
CA SER A 142 -1.77 -4.04 -21.99
C SER A 142 -0.60 -4.99 -21.82
N THR A 143 -0.57 -5.76 -20.73
CA THR A 143 0.44 -6.81 -20.49
C THR A 143 -0.23 -8.09 -20.03
N ASP A 144 0.54 -9.15 -19.97
CA ASP A 144 0.14 -10.47 -19.43
C ASP A 144 0.48 -10.62 -17.92
N LEU A 145 0.69 -9.50 -17.20
CA LEU A 145 1.08 -9.55 -15.78
C LEU A 145 0.13 -10.42 -14.95
N ASN A 146 -1.20 -10.27 -15.14
CA ASN A 146 -2.17 -11.06 -14.39
C ASN A 146 -1.98 -12.57 -14.59
N GLU A 147 -1.70 -13.00 -15.82
CA GLU A 147 -1.45 -14.41 -16.15
C GLU A 147 -0.17 -14.92 -15.51
N GLN A 148 0.91 -14.11 -15.56
CA GLN A 148 2.18 -14.44 -14.94
C GLN A 148 2.05 -14.57 -13.42
N LEU A 149 1.39 -13.61 -12.76
CA LEU A 149 1.16 -13.61 -11.32
C LEU A 149 0.33 -14.83 -10.87
N LYS A 150 -0.77 -15.12 -11.57
CA LYS A 150 -1.61 -16.29 -11.28
C LYS A 150 -0.85 -17.61 -11.47
N LYS A 151 -0.06 -17.73 -12.53
CA LYS A 151 0.80 -18.89 -12.77
C LYS A 151 1.84 -19.07 -11.67
N ALA A 152 2.36 -17.99 -11.12
CA ALA A 152 3.30 -18.00 -10.00
C ALA A 152 2.63 -18.19 -8.63
N GLY A 153 1.29 -18.24 -8.57
CA GLY A 153 0.54 -18.39 -7.31
C GLY A 153 0.53 -17.13 -6.44
N ILE A 154 0.80 -15.96 -7.02
CA ILE A 154 0.81 -14.68 -6.32
C ILE A 154 -0.62 -14.21 -6.06
N ASP A 155 -0.88 -13.77 -4.82
CA ASP A 155 -2.15 -13.21 -4.38
C ASP A 155 -2.01 -11.84 -3.68
N THR A 156 -0.78 -11.38 -3.45
CA THR A 156 -0.48 -10.12 -2.77
C THR A 156 0.54 -9.31 -3.56
N LEU A 157 0.22 -8.04 -3.82
CA LEU A 157 1.07 -7.13 -4.58
C LEU A 157 1.51 -5.95 -3.72
N ILE A 158 2.82 -5.73 -3.68
CA ILE A 158 3.42 -4.48 -3.19
C ILE A 158 3.69 -3.64 -4.44
N ILE A 159 3.10 -2.46 -4.52
CA ILE A 159 3.19 -1.58 -5.68
C ILE A 159 3.95 -0.31 -5.30
N SER A 160 4.98 0.02 -6.06
CA SER A 160 5.72 1.28 -5.99
C SER A 160 5.86 1.88 -7.38
N GLY A 161 6.12 3.19 -7.48
CA GLY A 161 6.42 3.77 -8.78
C GLY A 161 5.88 5.18 -9.07
N LEU A 162 5.93 5.51 -10.32
CA LEU A 162 5.55 6.81 -10.89
C LEU A 162 4.48 6.65 -11.97
N MET A 163 3.44 7.50 -12.05
CA MET A 163 3.03 8.51 -11.07
C MET A 163 1.96 7.93 -10.16
N THR A 164 1.93 8.36 -8.90
CA THR A 164 0.96 7.89 -7.90
C THR A 164 -0.48 7.96 -8.40
N HIS A 165 -0.92 9.12 -8.91
CA HIS A 165 -2.31 9.36 -9.37
C HIS A 165 -2.66 8.70 -10.71
N ALA A 166 -1.69 8.12 -11.39
CA ALA A 166 -1.89 7.52 -12.71
C ALA A 166 -1.56 6.02 -12.69
N CYS A 167 -0.32 5.66 -13.01
CA CYS A 167 0.04 4.27 -13.23
C CYS A 167 0.00 3.43 -11.95
N VAL A 168 0.35 4.01 -10.80
CA VAL A 168 0.30 3.32 -9.50
C VAL A 168 -1.16 3.09 -9.06
N ALA A 169 -1.97 4.15 -8.99
CA ALA A 169 -3.40 4.03 -8.65
C ALA A 169 -4.15 3.20 -9.71
N GLY A 170 -3.79 3.34 -10.99
CA GLY A 170 -4.35 2.51 -12.07
C GLY A 170 -4.08 1.02 -11.87
N ALA A 171 -2.85 0.66 -11.50
CA ALA A 171 -2.51 -0.72 -11.20
C ALA A 171 -3.26 -1.26 -9.97
N ALA A 172 -3.36 -0.48 -8.90
CA ALA A 172 -4.10 -0.85 -7.70
C ALA A 172 -5.59 -1.06 -8.01
N ARG A 173 -6.18 -0.15 -8.79
CA ARG A 173 -7.59 -0.19 -9.18
C ARG A 173 -7.95 -1.42 -10.00
N ASP A 174 -7.04 -1.86 -10.89
CA ASP A 174 -7.26 -3.05 -11.71
C ASP A 174 -6.91 -4.35 -10.97
N ALA A 175 -5.91 -4.33 -10.06
CA ALA A 175 -5.51 -5.51 -9.30
C ALA A 175 -6.58 -5.97 -8.30
N ALA A 176 -7.25 -5.04 -7.60
CA ALA A 176 -8.21 -5.36 -6.56
C ALA A 176 -9.38 -6.23 -7.07
N PRO A 177 -10.10 -5.90 -8.17
CA PRO A 177 -11.18 -6.74 -8.69
C PRO A 177 -10.68 -8.06 -9.29
N LEU A 178 -9.38 -8.20 -9.60
CA LEU A 178 -8.77 -9.46 -10.01
C LEU A 178 -8.47 -10.40 -8.83
N GLY A 179 -8.73 -9.94 -7.60
CA GLY A 179 -8.61 -10.71 -6.37
C GLY A 179 -7.27 -10.62 -5.66
N TYR A 180 -6.42 -9.64 -6.00
CA TYR A 180 -5.17 -9.40 -5.30
C TYR A 180 -5.37 -8.59 -4.02
N ASN A 181 -4.65 -8.94 -2.96
CA ASN A 181 -4.37 -8.05 -1.86
C ASN A 181 -3.36 -7.00 -2.35
N VAL A 182 -3.73 -5.74 -2.31
CA VAL A 182 -2.90 -4.64 -2.83
C VAL A 182 -2.35 -3.82 -1.67
N ILE A 183 -1.04 -3.56 -1.71
CA ILE A 183 -0.35 -2.62 -0.83
C ILE A 183 0.36 -1.60 -1.71
N VAL A 184 0.00 -0.33 -1.62
CA VAL A 184 0.73 0.76 -2.28
C VAL A 184 1.71 1.38 -1.30
N ALA A 185 2.99 1.40 -1.69
CA ALA A 185 4.05 2.01 -0.91
C ALA A 185 4.03 3.54 -1.11
N SER A 186 3.52 4.27 -0.11
CA SER A 186 3.27 5.70 -0.19
C SER A 186 4.53 6.52 -0.45
N ASP A 187 5.59 6.26 0.30
CA ASP A 187 6.88 6.96 0.19
C ASP A 187 7.79 6.41 -0.94
N ALA A 188 7.43 5.26 -1.52
CA ALA A 188 8.06 4.70 -2.72
C ALA A 188 7.27 5.03 -4.01
N SER A 189 6.33 5.96 -3.92
CA SER A 189 5.53 6.49 -5.04
C SER A 189 5.58 8.01 -5.02
N ALA A 190 5.50 8.64 -6.19
CA ALA A 190 5.50 10.09 -6.30
C ALA A 190 4.72 10.56 -7.53
N THR A 191 4.37 11.84 -7.54
CA THR A 191 3.69 12.48 -8.67
C THR A 191 4.18 13.91 -8.89
N ARG A 192 3.63 14.58 -9.87
CA ARG A 192 3.95 15.96 -10.23
C ARG A 192 2.76 16.90 -10.04
N THR A 193 3.02 18.17 -9.92
CA THR A 193 2.01 19.23 -10.01
C THR A 193 1.39 19.25 -11.42
N ILE A 194 0.09 19.46 -11.49
CA ILE A 194 -0.66 19.53 -12.76
C ILE A 194 -1.44 20.83 -12.84
N THR A 195 -1.32 21.53 -13.98
CA THR A 195 -2.20 22.65 -14.33
C THR A 195 -3.31 22.12 -15.25
N ARG A 196 -4.55 22.26 -14.80
CA ARG A 196 -5.74 21.84 -15.53
C ARG A 196 -6.04 22.78 -16.70
N VAL A 197 -6.88 22.34 -17.62
CA VAL A 197 -7.30 23.15 -18.79
C VAL A 197 -7.95 24.49 -18.38
N ASN A 198 -8.62 24.52 -17.23
CA ASN A 198 -9.23 25.76 -16.68
C ASN A 198 -8.21 26.69 -15.98
N GLY A 199 -6.91 26.39 -16.04
CA GLY A 199 -5.83 27.15 -15.42
C GLY A 199 -5.60 26.85 -13.93
N GLN A 200 -6.44 26.05 -13.28
CA GLN A 200 -6.24 25.66 -11.88
C GLN A 200 -5.06 24.70 -11.75
N THR A 201 -4.15 25.04 -10.87
CA THR A 201 -3.01 24.16 -10.53
C THR A 201 -3.35 23.29 -9.30
N ILE A 202 -3.12 22.00 -9.42
CA ILE A 202 -3.17 21.03 -8.31
C ILE A 202 -1.75 20.69 -7.94
N ASP A 203 -1.40 21.00 -6.72
CA ASP A 203 -0.07 20.71 -6.17
C ASP A 203 0.19 19.20 -6.09
N LYS A 204 1.46 18.81 -6.25
CA LYS A 204 1.90 17.40 -6.24
C LYS A 204 1.53 16.68 -4.95
N ASP A 205 1.64 17.34 -3.80
CA ASP A 205 1.37 16.71 -2.50
C ASP A 205 -0.14 16.49 -2.33
N ALA A 206 -0.95 17.46 -2.70
CA ALA A 206 -2.41 17.32 -2.70
C ALA A 206 -2.86 16.21 -3.66
N LEU A 207 -2.27 16.13 -4.85
CA LEU A 207 -2.60 15.11 -5.84
C LEU A 207 -2.13 13.70 -5.39
N HIS A 208 -0.95 13.62 -4.79
CA HIS A 208 -0.42 12.39 -4.21
C HIS A 208 -1.32 11.86 -3.09
N GLN A 209 -1.62 12.69 -2.10
CA GLN A 209 -2.48 12.30 -0.98
C GLN A 209 -3.89 11.91 -1.44
N SER A 210 -4.47 12.64 -2.41
CA SER A 210 -5.78 12.29 -2.95
C SER A 210 -5.79 10.93 -3.64
N ALA A 211 -4.74 10.61 -4.39
CA ALA A 211 -4.61 9.32 -5.06
C ALA A 211 -4.40 8.16 -4.07
N LEU A 212 -3.61 8.39 -3.02
CA LEU A 212 -3.43 7.40 -1.95
C LEU A 212 -4.73 7.18 -1.17
N ALA A 213 -5.45 8.25 -0.84
CA ALA A 213 -6.75 8.15 -0.16
C ALA A 213 -7.77 7.36 -1.01
N GLU A 214 -7.81 7.55 -2.33
CA GLU A 214 -8.65 6.77 -3.24
C GLU A 214 -8.30 5.27 -3.20
N VAL A 215 -7.00 4.96 -3.22
CA VAL A 215 -6.54 3.56 -3.12
C VAL A 215 -6.95 2.95 -1.79
N GLU A 216 -6.72 3.65 -0.68
CA GLU A 216 -7.02 3.16 0.66
C GLU A 216 -8.52 3.00 0.90
N ASP A 217 -9.32 3.91 0.34
CA ASP A 217 -10.78 3.85 0.45
C ASP A 217 -11.35 2.59 -0.18
N THR A 218 -10.81 2.13 -1.33
CA THR A 218 -11.50 1.15 -2.17
C THR A 218 -10.66 -0.04 -2.60
N PHE A 219 -9.35 0.12 -2.87
CA PHE A 219 -8.61 -0.85 -3.67
C PHE A 219 -7.50 -1.59 -2.93
N GLY A 220 -6.94 -1.03 -1.87
CA GLY A 220 -5.82 -1.67 -1.18
C GLY A 220 -5.38 -0.92 0.06
N ASP A 221 -4.36 -1.43 0.70
CA ASP A 221 -3.71 -0.77 1.83
C ASP A 221 -2.69 0.25 1.32
N VAL A 222 -2.52 1.34 2.08
CA VAL A 222 -1.47 2.33 1.85
C VAL A 222 -0.53 2.29 3.04
N MET A 223 0.73 1.95 2.78
CA MET A 223 1.76 1.80 3.81
C MET A 223 3.04 2.50 3.39
N THR A 224 3.83 2.96 4.35
CA THR A 224 5.21 3.39 4.08
C THR A 224 6.11 2.18 3.84
N THR A 225 7.26 2.40 3.20
CA THR A 225 8.30 1.36 3.03
C THR A 225 8.68 0.74 4.38
N ALA A 226 8.83 1.56 5.43
CA ALA A 226 9.15 1.07 6.77
C ALA A 226 8.06 0.11 7.30
N GLN A 227 6.79 0.50 7.20
CA GLN A 227 5.68 -0.36 7.62
C GLN A 227 5.63 -1.68 6.86
N ILE A 228 5.89 -1.66 5.53
CA ILE A 228 5.93 -2.87 4.71
C ILE A 228 7.07 -3.81 5.13
N THR A 229 8.26 -3.26 5.36
CA THR A 229 9.44 -4.04 5.74
C THR A 229 9.39 -4.59 7.17
N GLU A 230 8.54 -4.03 8.03
CA GLU A 230 8.26 -4.50 9.38
C GLU A 230 7.15 -5.57 9.44
N LEU A 231 6.42 -5.81 8.34
CA LEU A 231 5.42 -6.88 8.30
C LEU A 231 6.09 -8.25 8.52
N PRO A 232 5.50 -9.12 9.34
CA PRO A 232 5.95 -10.51 9.45
C PRO A 232 5.90 -11.20 8.08
N VAL A 233 6.98 -11.93 7.70
CA VAL A 233 7.06 -12.70 6.46
C VAL A 233 7.23 -14.17 6.78
N ARG A 234 6.40 -15.01 6.16
CA ARG A 234 6.45 -16.47 6.30
C ARG A 234 6.60 -17.15 4.93
#